data_9ae0fbfcbf6aeef840493598a2b387f5
#
_entry.id   9ae0fbfcbf6aeef840493598a2b387f5
#
_cell.length_a   1.000
_cell.length_b   1.000
_cell.length_c   1.000
_cell.angle_alpha   90.00
_cell.angle_beta   90.00
_cell.angle_gamma   90.00
#
_symmetry.space_group_name_H-M   'P 1'
#
loop_
_entity.id
_entity.type
_entity.pdbx_description
1 polymer ?
#
loop_
_entity_poly.entity_id
_entity_poly.type
_entity_poly.pdbx_seq_one_letter_code
_entity_poly.pdbx_strand_id
1 'polypeptide(L)'
;MTDQTHYEVIVVGGGLTGLMMALALSYGGYGSAAAPAIALVDRTPAQPHSVNTKTAHTESPDSTSSTRKTASGDHRTTTIHAAGKTMLETLGVWPLISDMATPIIRIKIANGTPRQGGLARLQRPEFSLDWHDADQPMAYVVANDQLLNALYMVIATRPIAHITDAEVTSFDGAGDLARLQFANRPNLSCQLVVACDGAKSKLRDYAGIRSLAEPHRQTAIVANLTLERDHANIAYQRFLPSGPLALMPHGPFRASLVWTLPKADADHFMALDEAYFANAILAAFGETLGGLQLDGPRLGWPLKPTISRKMTGSHLVLAGDASHAIHPLAGQGYNLALGDAAVLADCLARASARGLGAGHRSVETDYLAGRKFEVTAMTAMTSGLNQLMSFQPAIAKFTGAGMGLVNASPVKSFFQKSAMGGHLARANLLEGRLPT
;
A
#
# COMPACT_ATOMS: atom_id res chain seq x y z
N MET A 1 4.82 13.55 29.01
CA MET A 1 4.15 12.23 28.87
C MET A 1 2.83 12.36 29.59
N THR A 2 1.71 12.16 28.93
CA THR A 2 0.38 12.26 29.54
C THR A 2 0.13 10.99 30.37
N ASP A 3 -0.25 11.15 31.65
CA ASP A 3 -0.68 10.05 32.55
C ASP A 3 -2.06 9.48 32.13
N GLN A 4 -2.52 9.81 30.91
CA GLN A 4 -3.79 9.34 30.41
C GLN A 4 -3.73 7.85 30.09
N THR A 5 -4.61 7.07 30.71
CA THR A 5 -4.74 5.62 30.55
C THR A 5 -5.99 5.20 29.78
N HIS A 6 -6.85 6.15 29.41
CA HIS A 6 -8.09 5.91 28.69
C HIS A 6 -8.19 6.77 27.43
N TYR A 7 -8.62 6.17 26.31
CA TYR A 7 -8.86 6.82 25.01
C TYR A 7 -10.19 6.36 24.42
N GLU A 8 -10.76 7.13 23.50
CA GLU A 8 -11.90 6.67 22.71
C GLU A 8 -11.46 5.59 21.72
N VAL A 9 -10.36 5.85 20.99
CA VAL A 9 -9.80 4.95 19.99
C VAL A 9 -8.30 4.77 20.20
N ILE A 10 -7.82 3.55 20.14
CA ILE A 10 -6.39 3.24 20.09
C ILE A 10 -6.09 2.55 18.74
N VAL A 11 -5.25 3.21 17.92
CA VAL A 11 -4.69 2.63 16.69
C VAL A 11 -3.35 1.97 17.04
N VAL A 12 -3.18 0.70 16.70
CA VAL A 12 -1.94 -0.05 16.99
C VAL A 12 -1.18 -0.36 15.71
N GLY A 13 0.03 0.16 15.60
CA GLY A 13 0.95 0.05 14.48
C GLY A 13 1.28 1.41 13.86
N GLY A 14 2.56 1.82 13.91
CA GLY A 14 3.06 3.11 13.42
C GLY A 14 3.55 3.10 11.98
N GLY A 15 3.14 2.13 11.16
CA GLY A 15 3.41 2.10 9.72
C GLY A 15 2.49 3.04 8.94
N LEU A 16 2.64 3.08 7.61
CA LEU A 16 1.84 3.93 6.71
C LEU A 16 0.33 3.80 6.96
N THR A 17 -0.16 2.57 7.14
CA THR A 17 -1.58 2.31 7.42
C THR A 17 -2.05 2.90 8.75
N GLY A 18 -1.30 2.68 9.83
CA GLY A 18 -1.71 3.14 11.15
C GLY A 18 -1.61 4.65 11.31
N LEU A 19 -0.58 5.28 10.74
CA LEU A 19 -0.47 6.74 10.70
C LEU A 19 -1.63 7.35 9.93
N MET A 20 -1.94 6.84 8.73
CA MET A 20 -3.07 7.30 7.94
C MET A 20 -4.41 7.08 8.66
N MET A 21 -4.57 5.91 9.31
CA MET A 21 -5.74 5.60 10.10
C MET A 21 -5.92 6.61 11.25
N ALA A 22 -4.90 6.80 12.08
CA ALA A 22 -4.96 7.75 13.19
C ALA A 22 -5.27 9.18 12.72
N LEU A 23 -4.66 9.61 11.60
CA LEU A 23 -4.93 10.90 10.99
C LEU A 23 -6.39 11.01 10.52
N ALA A 24 -6.90 10.05 9.76
CA ALA A 24 -8.27 10.06 9.27
C ALA A 24 -9.30 10.09 10.41
N LEU A 25 -9.08 9.27 11.44
CA LEU A 25 -9.97 9.20 12.60
C LEU A 25 -9.94 10.48 13.44
N SER A 26 -8.87 11.27 13.42
CA SER A 26 -8.79 12.55 14.14
C SER A 26 -9.79 13.60 13.64
N TYR A 27 -10.44 13.35 12.51
CA TYR A 27 -11.53 14.17 11.97
C TYR A 27 -12.92 13.60 12.30
N GLY A 28 -13.00 12.45 12.97
CA GLY A 28 -14.26 11.75 13.29
C GLY A 28 -15.08 12.34 14.44
N GLY A 29 -14.76 13.52 14.91
CA GLY A 29 -15.58 14.24 15.92
C GLY A 29 -15.35 13.83 17.38
N TYR A 30 -14.36 12.99 17.67
CA TYR A 30 -13.98 12.63 19.04
C TYR A 30 -12.76 13.46 19.52
N GLY A 31 -12.81 13.88 20.79
CA GLY A 31 -11.71 14.56 21.46
C GLY A 31 -11.71 16.07 21.33
N SER A 32 -10.90 16.70 22.16
CA SER A 32 -10.64 18.12 22.18
C SER A 32 -9.13 18.38 22.15
N ALA A 33 -8.73 19.62 21.88
CA ALA A 33 -7.32 20.01 21.92
C ALA A 33 -6.68 19.78 23.30
N ALA A 34 -7.48 19.77 24.37
CA ALA A 34 -7.02 19.61 25.75
C ALA A 34 -6.80 18.12 26.14
N ALA A 35 -7.52 17.18 25.51
CA ALA A 35 -7.39 15.74 25.78
C ALA A 35 -7.56 14.96 24.46
N PRO A 36 -6.50 14.36 23.93
CA PRO A 36 -6.58 13.56 22.72
C PRO A 36 -7.46 12.33 22.97
N ALA A 37 -8.49 12.15 22.13
CA ALA A 37 -9.35 10.98 22.18
C ALA A 37 -8.74 9.78 21.45
N ILE A 38 -7.72 10.02 20.63
CA ILE A 38 -7.07 9.01 19.80
C ILE A 38 -5.63 8.83 20.27
N ALA A 39 -5.23 7.58 20.48
CA ALA A 39 -3.85 7.22 20.65
C ALA A 39 -3.36 6.38 19.46
N LEU A 40 -2.14 6.66 19.01
CA LEU A 40 -1.37 5.83 18.10
C LEU A 40 -0.28 5.13 18.90
N VAL A 41 -0.31 3.81 18.93
CA VAL A 41 0.63 2.96 19.66
C VAL A 41 1.58 2.29 18.67
N ASP A 42 2.88 2.45 18.86
CA ASP A 42 3.90 1.78 18.06
C ASP A 42 4.98 1.13 18.93
N ARG A 43 5.38 -0.08 18.56
CA ARG A 43 6.49 -0.81 19.19
C ARG A 43 7.85 -0.19 18.87
N THR A 44 7.96 0.57 17.78
CA THR A 44 9.21 1.21 17.37
C THR A 44 9.46 2.46 18.23
N PRO A 45 10.69 2.67 18.71
CA PRO A 45 11.04 3.91 19.38
C PRO A 45 10.83 5.13 18.49
N ALA A 46 10.54 6.27 19.11
CA ALA A 46 10.42 7.54 18.38
C ALA A 46 11.71 7.82 17.58
N GLN A 47 11.59 7.90 16.25
CA GLN A 47 12.71 8.31 15.42
C GLN A 47 12.73 9.83 15.33
N PRO A 48 13.90 10.48 15.46
CA PRO A 48 14.01 11.91 15.19
C PRO A 48 13.77 12.14 13.69
N HIS A 49 12.62 12.69 13.36
CA HIS A 49 12.31 13.09 11.99
C HIS A 49 13.15 14.34 11.67
N SER A 50 14.22 14.17 10.89
CA SER A 50 14.99 15.31 10.39
C SER A 50 14.16 16.05 9.35
N VAL A 51 13.66 17.22 9.72
CA VAL A 51 13.07 18.19 8.80
C VAL A 51 14.20 18.72 7.91
N ASN A 52 14.42 18.12 6.77
CA ASN A 52 15.32 18.64 5.76
C ASN A 52 14.53 19.62 4.86
N THR A 53 14.21 20.78 5.41
CA THR A 53 13.80 21.94 4.61
C THR A 53 15.00 22.46 3.83
N LYS A 54 15.26 21.91 2.67
CA LYS A 54 16.10 22.56 1.68
C LYS A 54 15.22 23.37 0.73
N THR A 55 15.20 24.69 0.99
CA THR A 55 14.91 25.72 0.01
C THR A 55 15.61 25.43 -1.32
N ALA A 56 14.83 25.56 -2.39
CA ALA A 56 15.36 25.50 -3.75
C ALA A 56 16.44 26.60 -3.93
N HIS A 57 17.69 26.19 -4.00
CA HIS A 57 18.77 27.00 -4.54
C HIS A 57 19.20 26.34 -5.85
N THR A 58 19.10 27.13 -6.90
CA THR A 58 19.71 26.95 -8.21
C THR A 58 21.17 26.51 -8.07
N GLU A 59 21.47 25.28 -8.43
CA GLU A 59 22.86 24.82 -8.61
C GLU A 59 23.09 24.40 -10.05
N SER A 60 24.20 24.85 -10.57
CA SER A 60 24.77 24.61 -11.91
C SER A 60 25.09 23.11 -12.14
N PRO A 61 25.11 22.64 -13.38
CA PRO A 61 25.32 21.24 -13.73
C PRO A 61 26.80 20.86 -13.74
N ASP A 62 27.43 20.75 -12.57
CA ASP A 62 28.75 20.11 -12.44
C ASP A 62 29.01 19.79 -10.95
N SER A 63 28.62 18.62 -10.52
CA SER A 63 29.29 17.91 -9.41
C SER A 63 28.80 16.47 -9.27
N THR A 64 29.74 15.58 -9.39
CA THR A 64 29.76 14.16 -9.11
C THR A 64 28.93 13.73 -7.87
N SER A 65 28.04 12.77 -8.14
CA SER A 65 27.57 11.69 -7.25
C SER A 65 27.81 11.86 -5.73
N SER A 66 26.84 12.37 -5.02
CA SER A 66 26.66 12.05 -3.60
C SER A 66 25.39 11.23 -3.41
N THR A 67 25.55 9.94 -3.22
CA THR A 67 24.51 8.99 -2.78
C THR A 67 23.85 9.51 -1.49
N ARG A 68 22.65 10.06 -1.61
CA ARG A 68 21.81 10.36 -0.43
C ARG A 68 21.39 9.05 0.22
N LYS A 69 22.04 8.68 1.32
CA LYS A 69 21.52 7.64 2.23
C LYS A 69 20.22 8.15 2.85
N THR A 70 19.10 7.55 2.49
CA THR A 70 17.82 7.73 3.19
C THR A 70 17.93 7.17 4.61
N ALA A 71 17.48 7.93 5.61
CA ALA A 71 17.68 7.61 7.02
C ALA A 71 16.94 6.33 7.49
N SER A 72 15.94 5.83 6.75
CA SER A 72 15.13 4.66 7.15
C SER A 72 15.54 3.34 6.51
N GLY A 73 16.34 3.37 5.45
CA GLY A 73 16.69 2.15 4.70
C GLY A 73 15.51 1.46 3.97
N ASP A 74 14.32 2.05 3.95
CA ASP A 74 13.18 1.52 3.19
C ASP A 74 13.22 2.06 1.76
N HIS A 75 13.66 1.21 0.83
CA HIS A 75 13.76 1.53 -0.61
C HIS A 75 12.49 1.21 -1.39
N ARG A 76 11.40 0.85 -0.70
CA ARG A 76 10.11 0.54 -1.34
C ARG A 76 9.39 1.80 -1.75
N THR A 77 8.53 1.62 -2.74
CA THR A 77 7.59 2.64 -3.18
C THR A 77 6.16 2.15 -3.00
N THR A 78 5.25 3.09 -2.85
CA THR A 78 3.81 2.85 -2.78
C THR A 78 3.13 3.53 -3.97
N THR A 79 2.19 2.83 -4.60
CA THR A 79 1.33 3.39 -5.64
C THR A 79 0.04 3.90 -5.00
N ILE A 80 -0.28 5.17 -5.21
CA ILE A 80 -1.46 5.86 -4.70
C ILE A 80 -2.37 6.18 -5.87
N HIS A 81 -3.57 5.62 -5.92
CA HIS A 81 -4.54 5.93 -6.97
C HIS A 81 -5.18 7.33 -6.79
N ALA A 82 -5.92 7.82 -7.80
CA ALA A 82 -6.49 9.17 -7.82
C ALA A 82 -7.34 9.47 -6.56
N ALA A 83 -8.25 8.56 -6.15
CA ALA A 83 -9.05 8.77 -4.94
C ALA A 83 -8.19 8.80 -3.66
N GLY A 84 -7.12 8.00 -3.59
CA GLY A 84 -6.16 8.06 -2.49
C GLY A 84 -5.42 9.40 -2.44
N LYS A 85 -5.03 9.95 -3.61
CA LYS A 85 -4.47 11.31 -3.70
C LYS A 85 -5.46 12.34 -3.14
N THR A 86 -6.73 12.29 -3.56
CA THR A 86 -7.78 13.20 -3.06
C THR A 86 -7.91 13.13 -1.54
N MET A 87 -7.86 11.95 -0.94
CA MET A 87 -7.85 11.78 0.51
C MET A 87 -6.62 12.43 1.15
N LEU A 88 -5.42 12.22 0.59
CA LEU A 88 -4.18 12.82 1.08
C LEU A 88 -4.19 14.35 0.96
N GLU A 89 -4.81 14.90 -0.07
CA GLU A 89 -5.02 16.35 -0.24
C GLU A 89 -5.94 16.89 0.85
N THR A 90 -7.08 16.23 1.07
CA THR A 90 -8.07 16.62 2.09
C THR A 90 -7.47 16.61 3.50
N LEU A 91 -6.57 15.67 3.77
CA LEU A 91 -5.89 15.51 5.06
C LEU A 91 -4.61 16.37 5.19
N GLY A 92 -4.23 17.14 4.15
CA GLY A 92 -3.05 18.01 4.16
C GLY A 92 -1.69 17.29 4.01
N VAL A 93 -1.69 16.03 3.64
CA VAL A 93 -0.46 15.22 3.43
C VAL A 93 0.11 15.43 2.02
N TRP A 94 -0.76 15.51 1.01
CA TRP A 94 -0.34 15.57 -0.40
C TRP A 94 0.58 16.74 -0.73
N PRO A 95 0.35 17.97 -0.25
CA PRO A 95 1.24 19.09 -0.54
C PRO A 95 2.70 18.89 -0.10
N LEU A 96 2.94 18.00 0.88
CA LEU A 96 4.28 17.70 1.39
C LEU A 96 5.05 16.69 0.51
N ILE A 97 4.35 15.99 -0.39
CA ILE A 97 4.93 14.94 -1.23
C ILE A 97 4.68 15.13 -2.73
N SER A 98 3.90 16.12 -3.12
CA SER A 98 3.46 16.34 -4.52
C SER A 98 4.63 16.42 -5.50
N ASP A 99 5.69 17.13 -5.15
CA ASP A 99 6.86 17.34 -6.01
C ASP A 99 7.77 16.10 -6.13
N MET A 100 7.58 15.14 -5.22
CA MET A 100 8.31 13.87 -5.19
C MET A 100 7.50 12.71 -5.76
N ALA A 101 6.20 12.91 -5.95
CA ALA A 101 5.29 11.90 -6.48
C ALA A 101 5.43 11.81 -8.01
N THR A 102 5.72 10.61 -8.51
CA THR A 102 5.81 10.37 -9.96
C THR A 102 4.45 9.93 -10.49
N PRO A 103 3.82 10.66 -11.43
CA PRO A 103 2.51 10.27 -11.97
C PRO A 103 2.62 9.01 -12.86
N ILE A 104 1.59 8.18 -12.82
CA ILE A 104 1.35 7.10 -13.78
C ILE A 104 0.23 7.58 -14.73
N ILE A 105 0.59 7.96 -15.94
CA ILE A 105 -0.38 8.42 -16.95
C ILE A 105 -0.86 7.28 -17.84
N ARG A 106 -0.12 6.15 -17.85
CA ARG A 106 -0.41 5.00 -18.69
C ARG A 106 0.09 3.73 -18.03
N ILE A 107 -0.66 2.64 -18.21
CA ILE A 107 -0.28 1.30 -17.76
C ILE A 107 -0.22 0.38 -18.97
N LYS A 108 0.93 -0.23 -19.22
CA LYS A 108 1.14 -1.20 -20.29
C LYS A 108 1.31 -2.60 -19.73
N ILE A 109 0.51 -3.53 -20.22
CA ILE A 109 0.51 -4.92 -19.75
C ILE A 109 0.88 -5.87 -20.89
N ALA A 110 1.82 -6.78 -20.62
CA ALA A 110 2.23 -7.85 -21.53
C ALA A 110 2.08 -9.22 -20.87
N ASN A 111 1.94 -10.25 -21.70
CA ASN A 111 1.96 -11.64 -21.27
C ASN A 111 3.11 -12.40 -21.94
N GLY A 112 3.79 -13.24 -21.17
CA GLY A 112 4.93 -14.05 -21.63
C GLY A 112 6.25 -13.29 -21.73
N THR A 113 7.28 -14.02 -22.17
CA THR A 113 8.64 -13.47 -22.36
C THR A 113 8.68 -12.48 -23.53
N PRO A 114 9.64 -11.53 -23.53
CA PRO A 114 9.87 -10.62 -24.64
C PRO A 114 10.14 -11.43 -25.92
N ARG A 115 9.67 -10.90 -27.04
CA ARG A 115 9.90 -11.52 -28.35
C ARG A 115 11.30 -11.17 -28.86
N GLN A 116 12.06 -12.18 -29.17
CA GLN A 116 13.38 -12.03 -29.78
C GLN A 116 13.26 -12.17 -31.32
N GLY A 117 13.89 -11.24 -32.09
CA GLY A 117 14.01 -11.27 -33.54
C GLY A 117 13.13 -10.29 -34.32
N GLY A 118 13.67 -9.79 -35.47
CA GLY A 118 13.17 -8.62 -36.22
C GLY A 118 11.73 -8.73 -36.75
N LEU A 119 11.33 -9.83 -37.41
CA LEU A 119 10.01 -9.98 -38.02
C LEU A 119 8.90 -10.25 -36.99
N ALA A 120 9.23 -10.86 -35.83
CA ALA A 120 8.26 -11.13 -34.77
C ALA A 120 7.78 -9.84 -34.07
N ARG A 121 8.56 -8.75 -34.12
CA ARG A 121 8.18 -7.42 -33.58
C ARG A 121 7.15 -6.70 -34.45
N LEU A 122 7.09 -6.99 -35.74
CA LEU A 122 6.21 -6.31 -36.69
C LEU A 122 4.75 -6.84 -36.69
N GLN A 123 4.53 -8.04 -36.18
CA GLN A 123 3.21 -8.72 -36.33
C GLN A 123 2.24 -8.50 -35.18
N ARG A 124 2.69 -8.13 -33.97
CA ARG A 124 1.82 -7.82 -32.81
C ARG A 124 2.53 -6.87 -31.85
N PRO A 125 1.83 -5.95 -31.18
CA PRO A 125 2.44 -5.09 -30.17
C PRO A 125 3.04 -5.92 -29.02
N GLU A 126 4.18 -5.45 -28.50
CA GLU A 126 4.86 -6.10 -27.38
C GLU A 126 3.99 -6.13 -26.11
N PHE A 127 3.19 -5.07 -25.92
CA PHE A 127 2.22 -4.95 -24.84
C PHE A 127 0.81 -5.09 -25.42
N SER A 128 0.04 -6.02 -24.87
CA SER A 128 -1.28 -6.41 -25.37
C SER A 128 -2.42 -5.55 -24.81
N LEU A 129 -2.21 -4.92 -23.64
CA LEU A 129 -3.14 -3.97 -23.04
C LEU A 129 -2.44 -2.65 -22.81
N ASP A 130 -3.13 -1.58 -23.13
CA ASP A 130 -2.66 -0.20 -22.95
C ASP A 130 -3.82 0.60 -22.32
N TRP A 131 -3.63 0.95 -21.06
CA TRP A 131 -4.64 1.68 -20.29
C TRP A 131 -4.13 3.08 -19.99
N HIS A 132 -4.94 4.07 -20.24
CA HIS A 132 -4.70 5.48 -19.92
C HIS A 132 -6.03 6.17 -19.63
N ASP A 133 -5.96 7.23 -18.88
CA ASP A 133 -7.04 8.21 -18.75
C ASP A 133 -6.62 9.46 -19.54
N ALA A 134 -7.58 10.10 -20.22
CA ALA A 134 -7.30 11.28 -21.04
C ALA A 134 -7.13 12.54 -20.20
N ASP A 135 -7.73 12.58 -19.01
CA ASP A 135 -7.91 13.81 -18.24
C ASP A 135 -6.95 13.91 -17.05
N GLN A 136 -6.52 12.77 -16.48
CA GLN A 136 -5.71 12.77 -15.26
C GLN A 136 -4.81 11.54 -15.11
N PRO A 137 -3.72 11.62 -14.33
CA PRO A 137 -2.94 10.45 -13.95
C PRO A 137 -3.79 9.40 -13.22
N MET A 138 -3.61 8.15 -13.61
CA MET A 138 -4.34 7.01 -13.00
C MET A 138 -3.92 6.77 -11.55
N ALA A 139 -2.64 7.00 -11.26
CA ALA A 139 -2.04 6.83 -9.94
C ALA A 139 -0.72 7.61 -9.84
N TYR A 140 -0.11 7.57 -8.66
CA TYR A 140 1.18 8.20 -8.38
C TYR A 140 2.07 7.23 -7.61
N VAL A 141 3.35 7.21 -7.92
CA VAL A 141 4.36 6.44 -7.19
C VAL A 141 5.10 7.37 -6.23
N VAL A 142 5.15 6.99 -4.96
CA VAL A 142 5.81 7.75 -3.89
C VAL A 142 6.73 6.81 -3.11
N ALA A 143 7.92 7.27 -2.72
CA ALA A 143 8.77 6.51 -1.81
C ALA A 143 8.14 6.42 -0.42
N ASN A 144 8.21 5.23 0.19
CA ASN A 144 7.56 4.97 1.48
C ASN A 144 8.08 5.88 2.60
N ASP A 145 9.37 6.16 2.62
CA ASP A 145 9.99 7.05 3.61
C ASP A 145 9.49 8.48 3.49
N GLN A 146 9.29 8.99 2.27
CA GLN A 146 8.74 10.32 2.02
C GLN A 146 7.29 10.41 2.51
N LEU A 147 6.47 9.43 2.16
CA LEU A 147 5.08 9.36 2.61
C LEU A 147 4.98 9.22 4.14
N LEU A 148 5.84 8.39 4.73
CA LEU A 148 5.91 8.19 6.18
C LEU A 148 6.24 9.50 6.90
N ASN A 149 7.28 10.22 6.44
CA ASN A 149 7.68 11.50 7.00
C ASN A 149 6.57 12.55 6.89
N ALA A 150 5.90 12.64 5.74
CA ALA A 150 4.78 13.58 5.55
C ALA A 150 3.62 13.28 6.50
N LEU A 151 3.28 12.00 6.69
CA LEU A 151 2.25 11.59 7.65
C LEU A 151 2.62 11.99 9.09
N TYR A 152 3.85 11.76 9.50
CA TYR A 152 4.32 12.18 10.84
C TYR A 152 4.23 13.69 11.02
N MET A 153 4.63 14.47 10.02
CA MET A 153 4.54 15.94 10.08
C MET A 153 3.09 16.42 10.30
N VAL A 154 2.14 15.83 9.56
CA VAL A 154 0.72 16.21 9.71
C VAL A 154 0.15 15.72 11.03
N ILE A 155 0.45 14.49 11.45
CA ILE A 155 -0.02 13.92 12.73
C ILE A 155 0.48 14.77 13.92
N ALA A 156 1.70 15.28 13.87
CA ALA A 156 2.25 16.14 14.93
C ALA A 156 1.44 17.44 15.14
N THR A 157 0.63 17.85 14.16
CA THR A 157 -0.27 19.03 14.29
C THR A 157 -1.67 18.67 14.81
N ARG A 158 -1.94 17.38 15.06
CA ARG A 158 -3.26 16.89 15.47
C ARG A 158 -3.26 16.47 16.94
N PRO A 159 -4.41 16.52 17.63
CA PRO A 159 -4.54 16.03 19.00
C PRO A 159 -4.56 14.50 19.03
N ILE A 160 -3.45 13.86 18.67
CA ILE A 160 -3.24 12.41 18.68
C ILE A 160 -2.12 12.11 19.68
N ALA A 161 -2.39 11.28 20.67
CA ALA A 161 -1.36 10.80 21.58
C ALA A 161 -0.47 9.77 20.86
N HIS A 162 0.79 10.12 20.60
CA HIS A 162 1.73 9.19 19.98
C HIS A 162 2.54 8.47 21.05
N ILE A 163 2.33 7.16 21.16
CA ILE A 163 2.88 6.28 22.20
C ILE A 163 3.84 5.29 21.52
N THR A 164 5.11 5.59 21.60
CA THR A 164 6.20 4.80 21.00
C THR A 164 6.86 3.87 22.01
N ASP A 165 7.71 2.95 21.54
CA ASP A 165 8.36 1.91 22.35
C ASP A 165 7.34 1.12 23.19
N ALA A 166 6.21 0.77 22.57
CA ALA A 166 5.06 0.19 23.23
C ALA A 166 4.61 -1.10 22.52
N GLU A 167 5.15 -2.23 22.94
CA GLU A 167 4.74 -3.52 22.43
C GLU A 167 3.52 -4.05 23.19
N VAL A 168 2.42 -4.28 22.46
CA VAL A 168 1.21 -4.90 23.01
C VAL A 168 1.49 -6.38 23.25
N THR A 169 1.26 -6.82 24.49
CA THR A 169 1.46 -8.21 24.91
C THR A 169 0.15 -8.99 25.10
N SER A 170 -0.98 -8.28 25.27
CA SER A 170 -2.31 -8.87 25.40
C SER A 170 -3.39 -7.88 24.98
N PHE A 171 -4.51 -8.43 24.52
CA PHE A 171 -5.75 -7.71 24.22
C PHE A 171 -6.93 -8.42 24.86
N ASP A 172 -7.79 -7.65 25.53
CA ASP A 172 -9.05 -8.11 26.08
C ASP A 172 -10.17 -7.18 25.63
N GLY A 173 -11.15 -7.71 24.91
CA GLY A 173 -12.34 -7.01 24.43
C GLY A 173 -13.64 -7.55 25.03
N ALA A 174 -13.60 -8.34 26.12
CA ALA A 174 -14.79 -8.98 26.68
C ALA A 174 -15.66 -8.06 27.56
N GLY A 175 -15.10 -6.95 28.08
CA GLY A 175 -15.80 -6.00 28.93
C GLY A 175 -16.45 -4.85 28.16
N ASP A 176 -16.87 -3.79 28.89
CA ASP A 176 -17.43 -2.56 28.30
C ASP A 176 -16.39 -1.72 27.55
N LEU A 177 -15.12 -1.96 27.83
CA LEU A 177 -13.96 -1.31 27.21
C LEU A 177 -12.92 -2.35 26.80
N ALA A 178 -12.27 -2.12 25.68
CA ALA A 178 -11.07 -2.85 25.33
C ALA A 178 -9.91 -2.49 26.27
N ARG A 179 -9.07 -3.48 26.56
CA ARG A 179 -7.85 -3.31 27.37
C ARG A 179 -6.64 -3.85 26.62
N LEU A 180 -5.59 -3.03 26.57
CA LEU A 180 -4.30 -3.40 26.03
C LEU A 180 -3.28 -3.47 27.15
N GLN A 181 -2.54 -4.58 27.22
CA GLN A 181 -1.42 -4.76 28.15
C GLN A 181 -0.09 -4.59 27.41
N PHE A 182 0.90 -4.10 28.13
CA PHE A 182 2.24 -3.82 27.63
C PHE A 182 3.29 -4.41 28.57
N ALA A 183 4.48 -4.73 28.05
CA ALA A 183 5.56 -5.27 28.85
C ALA A 183 6.20 -4.24 29.79
N ASN A 184 6.27 -2.97 29.38
CA ASN A 184 7.13 -1.96 29.97
C ASN A 184 6.41 -0.64 30.31
N ARG A 185 5.08 -0.65 30.35
CA ARG A 185 4.27 0.54 30.63
C ARG A 185 2.90 0.19 31.22
N PRO A 186 2.16 1.16 31.81
CA PRO A 186 0.79 0.97 32.26
C PRO A 186 -0.15 0.51 31.15
N ASN A 187 -1.14 -0.30 31.52
CA ASN A 187 -2.20 -0.75 30.62
C ASN A 187 -3.03 0.43 30.12
N LEU A 188 -3.52 0.32 28.88
CA LEU A 188 -4.43 1.29 28.28
C LEU A 188 -5.80 0.67 28.09
N SER A 189 -6.85 1.50 28.21
CA SER A 189 -8.22 1.14 27.90
C SER A 189 -8.81 2.07 26.84
N CYS A 190 -9.74 1.57 26.05
CA CYS A 190 -10.44 2.38 25.05
C CYS A 190 -11.79 1.75 24.67
N GLN A 191 -12.61 2.51 23.96
CA GLN A 191 -13.86 1.99 23.42
C GLN A 191 -13.65 1.16 22.15
N LEU A 192 -12.61 1.48 21.35
CA LEU A 192 -12.29 0.78 20.11
C LEU A 192 -10.78 0.67 19.90
N VAL A 193 -10.31 -0.54 19.61
CA VAL A 193 -8.95 -0.79 19.11
C VAL A 193 -9.00 -0.95 17.59
N VAL A 194 -8.10 -0.29 16.87
CA VAL A 194 -7.91 -0.48 15.43
C VAL A 194 -6.53 -1.11 15.20
N ALA A 195 -6.51 -2.35 14.77
CA ALA A 195 -5.29 -3.10 14.51
C ALA A 195 -4.75 -2.77 13.11
N CYS A 196 -3.64 -2.06 13.07
CA CYS A 196 -2.82 -1.74 11.89
C CYS A 196 -1.41 -2.32 12.01
N ASP A 197 -1.23 -3.40 12.78
CA ASP A 197 0.04 -4.02 13.17
C ASP A 197 0.60 -5.00 12.11
N GLY A 198 0.04 -4.97 10.89
CA GLY A 198 0.58 -5.62 9.71
C GLY A 198 0.19 -7.09 9.55
N ALA A 199 0.74 -7.74 8.52
CA ALA A 199 0.35 -9.10 8.11
C ALA A 199 0.50 -10.17 9.21
N LYS A 200 1.42 -9.93 10.17
CA LYS A 200 1.64 -10.80 11.36
C LYS A 200 0.96 -10.22 12.60
N SER A 201 -0.25 -9.69 12.43
CA SER A 201 -1.01 -9.02 13.50
C SER A 201 -1.14 -9.89 14.76
N LYS A 202 -0.56 -9.42 15.86
CA LYS A 202 -0.73 -10.02 17.18
C LYS A 202 -2.12 -9.76 17.74
N LEU A 203 -2.70 -8.58 17.47
CA LEU A 203 -4.04 -8.24 17.91
C LEU A 203 -5.09 -9.16 17.30
N ARG A 204 -4.97 -9.49 16.01
CA ARG A 204 -5.82 -10.48 15.37
C ARG A 204 -5.75 -11.83 16.09
N ASP A 205 -4.53 -12.26 16.42
CA ASP A 205 -4.29 -13.56 17.08
C ASP A 205 -4.82 -13.54 18.53
N TYR A 206 -4.60 -12.46 19.29
CA TYR A 206 -5.15 -12.29 20.64
C TYR A 206 -6.68 -12.27 20.67
N ALA A 207 -7.31 -11.71 19.65
CA ALA A 207 -8.76 -11.72 19.49
C ALA A 207 -9.33 -13.09 19.00
N GLY A 208 -8.48 -14.09 18.79
CA GLY A 208 -8.88 -15.41 18.32
C GLY A 208 -9.41 -15.41 16.87
N ILE A 209 -9.12 -14.36 16.09
CA ILE A 209 -9.58 -14.24 14.70
C ILE A 209 -8.65 -15.04 13.79
N ARG A 210 -9.18 -16.12 13.23
CA ARG A 210 -8.44 -16.96 12.27
C ARG A 210 -8.27 -16.22 10.94
N SER A 211 -7.13 -16.47 10.29
CA SER A 211 -6.87 -16.04 8.92
C SER A 211 -6.74 -17.22 7.97
N LEU A 212 -7.09 -16.98 6.71
CA LEU A 212 -6.77 -17.86 5.60
C LEU A 212 -5.48 -17.33 5.00
N ALA A 213 -4.41 -18.08 5.13
CA ALA A 213 -3.15 -17.79 4.45
C ALA A 213 -3.00 -18.78 3.29
N GLU A 214 -2.78 -18.27 2.10
CA GLU A 214 -2.36 -19.14 1.01
C GLU A 214 -0.91 -19.58 1.26
N PRO A 215 -0.56 -20.87 1.09
CA PRO A 215 0.82 -21.31 1.20
C PRO A 215 1.62 -20.71 0.04
N HIS A 216 2.14 -19.50 0.21
CA HIS A 216 2.92 -18.89 -0.82
C HIS A 216 4.35 -19.37 -0.80
N ARG A 217 4.70 -19.95 -1.92
CA ARG A 217 6.07 -20.32 -2.27
C ARG A 217 6.72 -19.22 -3.13
N GLN A 218 6.24 -17.98 -3.02
CA GLN A 218 6.71 -16.86 -3.83
C GLN A 218 7.38 -15.79 -2.96
N THR A 219 8.39 -15.15 -3.55
CA THR A 219 9.08 -13.99 -3.00
C THR A 219 9.04 -12.87 -4.03
N ALA A 220 8.70 -11.66 -3.61
CA ALA A 220 8.87 -10.47 -4.42
C ALA A 220 10.27 -9.92 -4.22
N ILE A 221 11.04 -9.79 -5.29
CA ILE A 221 12.28 -9.01 -5.30
C ILE A 221 11.90 -7.57 -5.62
N VAL A 222 12.28 -6.65 -4.73
CA VAL A 222 12.08 -5.22 -4.88
C VAL A 222 13.42 -4.53 -5.02
N ALA A 223 13.57 -3.65 -6.00
CA ALA A 223 14.78 -2.86 -6.22
C ALA A 223 14.44 -1.55 -6.94
N ASN A 224 15.26 -0.53 -6.78
CA ASN A 224 15.24 0.66 -7.62
C ASN A 224 16.23 0.50 -8.76
N LEU A 225 15.87 1.03 -9.93
CA LEU A 225 16.63 0.94 -11.17
C LEU A 225 16.84 2.33 -11.76
N THR A 226 18.01 2.56 -12.32
CA THR A 226 18.27 3.65 -13.28
C THR A 226 18.10 3.11 -14.69
N LEU A 227 17.47 3.88 -15.57
CA LEU A 227 17.08 3.50 -16.93
C LEU A 227 17.88 4.32 -17.95
N GLU A 228 18.23 3.71 -19.07
CA GLU A 228 18.84 4.42 -20.21
C GLU A 228 17.84 5.31 -20.94
N ARG A 229 16.57 4.88 -21.02
CA ARG A 229 15.48 5.60 -21.70
C ARG A 229 14.43 6.06 -20.72
N ASP A 230 13.86 7.22 -20.99
CA ASP A 230 12.74 7.75 -20.21
C ASP A 230 11.54 6.79 -20.25
N HIS A 231 10.98 6.51 -19.08
CA HIS A 231 9.76 5.73 -18.94
C HIS A 231 8.49 6.49 -19.38
N ALA A 232 8.57 7.79 -19.63
CA ALA A 232 7.45 8.65 -20.03
C ALA A 232 6.22 8.50 -19.11
N ASN A 233 6.45 8.36 -17.79
CA ASN A 233 5.41 8.14 -16.77
C ASN A 233 4.52 6.91 -17.04
N ILE A 234 5.05 5.90 -17.70
CA ILE A 234 4.36 4.64 -18.00
C ILE A 234 4.74 3.60 -16.96
N ALA A 235 3.74 2.98 -16.32
CA ALA A 235 3.92 1.78 -15.54
C ALA A 235 3.83 0.55 -16.45
N TYR A 236 4.73 -0.39 -16.25
CA TYR A 236 4.78 -1.63 -17.04
C TYR A 236 4.53 -2.83 -16.15
N GLN A 237 3.66 -3.74 -16.61
CA GLN A 237 3.40 -5.02 -15.98
C GLN A 237 3.59 -6.13 -16.99
N ARG A 238 4.45 -7.09 -16.70
CA ARG A 238 4.63 -8.28 -17.52
C ARG A 238 4.33 -9.53 -16.71
N PHE A 239 3.42 -10.35 -17.20
CA PHE A 239 3.11 -11.66 -16.61
C PHE A 239 3.99 -12.73 -17.25
N LEU A 240 5.00 -13.16 -16.52
CA LEU A 240 5.93 -14.23 -16.94
C LEU A 240 5.46 -15.57 -16.40
N PRO A 241 5.89 -16.70 -17.00
CA PRO A 241 5.60 -18.03 -16.45
C PRO A 241 6.11 -18.23 -15.02
N SER A 242 7.20 -17.55 -14.64
CA SER A 242 7.77 -17.57 -13.30
C SER A 242 7.04 -16.64 -12.31
N GLY A 243 6.18 -15.73 -12.79
CA GLY A 243 5.45 -14.76 -12.01
C GLY A 243 5.51 -13.34 -12.57
N PRO A 244 4.72 -12.42 -12.02
CA PRO A 244 4.63 -11.06 -12.54
C PRO A 244 5.88 -10.22 -12.24
N LEU A 245 6.28 -9.43 -13.24
CA LEU A 245 7.31 -8.40 -13.15
C LEU A 245 6.66 -7.04 -13.43
N ALA A 246 6.84 -6.09 -12.51
CA ALA A 246 6.38 -4.72 -12.65
C ALA A 246 7.55 -3.74 -12.63
N LEU A 247 7.51 -2.73 -13.49
CA LEU A 247 8.36 -1.55 -13.44
C LEU A 247 7.47 -0.31 -13.29
N MET A 248 7.58 0.36 -12.15
CA MET A 248 6.81 1.55 -11.83
C MET A 248 7.70 2.79 -11.98
N PRO A 249 7.24 3.86 -12.65
CA PRO A 249 8.02 5.10 -12.79
C PRO A 249 8.32 5.69 -11.40
N HIS A 250 9.56 6.07 -11.13
CA HIS A 250 9.97 6.61 -9.83
C HIS A 250 11.03 7.69 -9.98
N GLY A 251 10.62 8.89 -10.34
CA GLY A 251 11.51 9.99 -10.71
C GLY A 251 12.04 9.86 -12.15
N PRO A 252 12.74 10.88 -12.67
CA PRO A 252 13.27 10.88 -14.02
C PRO A 252 14.26 9.73 -14.25
N PHE A 253 14.13 8.99 -15.34
CA PHE A 253 15.02 7.88 -15.70
C PHE A 253 15.22 6.83 -14.60
N ARG A 254 14.24 6.67 -13.70
CA ARG A 254 14.28 5.71 -12.59
C ARG A 254 12.99 4.91 -12.52
N ALA A 255 13.08 3.66 -12.12
CA ALA A 255 11.92 2.82 -11.89
C ALA A 255 12.08 1.98 -10.62
N SER A 256 10.95 1.71 -9.97
CA SER A 256 10.87 0.71 -8.91
C SER A 256 10.47 -0.62 -9.53
N LEU A 257 11.29 -1.65 -9.32
CA LEU A 257 11.06 -3.04 -9.74
C LEU A 257 10.30 -3.78 -8.63
N VAL A 258 9.27 -4.52 -9.02
CA VAL A 258 8.66 -5.58 -8.21
C VAL A 258 8.60 -6.84 -9.07
N TRP A 259 9.45 -7.81 -8.78
CA TRP A 259 9.49 -9.09 -9.51
C TRP A 259 9.10 -10.24 -8.59
N THR A 260 7.93 -10.79 -8.78
CA THR A 260 7.44 -11.94 -8.01
C THR A 260 7.89 -13.23 -8.66
N LEU A 261 8.50 -14.09 -7.88
CA LEU A 261 9.12 -15.34 -8.33
C LEU A 261 8.84 -16.49 -7.36
N PRO A 262 8.88 -17.74 -7.81
CA PRO A 262 9.01 -18.89 -6.91
C PRO A 262 10.22 -18.69 -6.00
N LYS A 263 10.14 -19.18 -4.75
CA LYS A 263 11.19 -18.92 -3.75
C LYS A 263 12.59 -19.32 -4.24
N ALA A 264 12.72 -20.48 -4.89
CA ALA A 264 14.01 -20.96 -5.38
C ALA A 264 14.62 -20.03 -6.45
N ASP A 265 13.79 -19.53 -7.37
CA ASP A 265 14.24 -18.59 -8.40
C ASP A 265 14.60 -17.23 -7.77
N ALA A 266 13.79 -16.77 -6.82
CA ALA A 266 14.10 -15.54 -6.10
C ALA A 266 15.42 -15.65 -5.33
N ASP A 267 15.66 -16.74 -4.62
CA ASP A 267 16.93 -17.00 -3.91
C ASP A 267 18.12 -16.98 -4.89
N HIS A 268 17.95 -17.59 -6.08
CA HIS A 268 18.95 -17.57 -7.14
C HIS A 268 19.25 -16.15 -7.61
N PHE A 269 18.22 -15.38 -8.00
CA PHE A 269 18.40 -14.01 -8.48
C PHE A 269 18.92 -13.06 -7.40
N MET A 270 18.60 -13.29 -6.14
CA MET A 270 19.17 -12.53 -5.01
C MET A 270 20.65 -12.79 -4.80
N ALA A 271 21.16 -13.95 -5.20
CA ALA A 271 22.57 -14.34 -5.07
C ALA A 271 23.46 -13.85 -6.24
N LEU A 272 22.87 -13.45 -7.38
CA LEU A 272 23.62 -12.93 -8.53
C LEU A 272 24.34 -11.62 -8.19
N ASP A 273 25.43 -11.33 -8.87
CA ASP A 273 25.96 -9.97 -8.86
C ASP A 273 25.02 -8.98 -9.59
N GLU A 274 25.28 -7.68 -9.46
CA GLU A 274 24.40 -6.63 -9.99
C GLU A 274 24.28 -6.68 -11.52
N ALA A 275 25.37 -6.93 -12.24
CA ALA A 275 25.37 -6.95 -13.70
C ALA A 275 24.58 -8.15 -14.25
N TYR A 276 24.74 -9.34 -13.66
CA TYR A 276 23.95 -10.50 -14.05
C TYR A 276 22.47 -10.36 -13.70
N PHE A 277 22.14 -9.75 -12.56
CA PHE A 277 20.76 -9.47 -12.21
C PHE A 277 20.12 -8.45 -13.15
N ALA A 278 20.84 -7.37 -13.51
CA ALA A 278 20.37 -6.37 -14.49
C ALA A 278 20.09 -7.04 -15.85
N ASN A 279 20.99 -7.91 -16.32
CA ASN A 279 20.80 -8.69 -17.54
C ASN A 279 19.59 -9.64 -17.43
N ALA A 280 19.37 -10.24 -16.28
CA ALA A 280 18.19 -11.09 -16.07
C ALA A 280 16.88 -10.28 -16.14
N ILE A 281 16.85 -9.05 -15.61
CA ILE A 281 15.72 -8.16 -15.78
C ILE A 281 15.50 -7.82 -17.25
N LEU A 282 16.55 -7.45 -17.99
CA LEU A 282 16.47 -7.18 -19.43
C LEU A 282 15.94 -8.36 -20.22
N ALA A 283 16.42 -9.57 -19.93
CA ALA A 283 15.93 -10.79 -20.57
C ALA A 283 14.44 -11.06 -20.26
N ALA A 284 14.00 -10.75 -19.04
CA ALA A 284 12.62 -10.96 -18.60
C ALA A 284 11.67 -9.85 -19.09
N PHE A 285 12.12 -8.60 -19.10
CA PHE A 285 11.30 -7.43 -19.43
C PHE A 285 11.36 -7.03 -20.92
N GLY A 286 12.55 -7.13 -21.55
CA GLY A 286 12.85 -6.64 -22.89
C GLY A 286 13.54 -5.27 -22.88
N GLU A 287 13.91 -4.79 -24.07
CA GLU A 287 14.72 -3.59 -24.27
C GLU A 287 13.93 -2.28 -24.40
N THR A 288 12.66 -2.28 -24.01
CA THR A 288 11.77 -1.10 -24.16
C THR A 288 12.33 0.14 -23.49
N LEU A 289 12.96 -0.01 -22.31
CA LEU A 289 13.56 1.06 -21.52
C LEU A 289 15.09 1.18 -21.70
N GLY A 290 15.66 0.47 -22.69
CA GLY A 290 17.10 0.43 -22.91
C GLY A 290 17.85 -0.36 -21.84
N GLY A 291 19.12 -0.05 -21.65
CA GLY A 291 19.93 -0.57 -20.55
C GLY A 291 19.37 -0.13 -19.19
N LEU A 292 19.63 -0.93 -18.17
CA LEU A 292 19.25 -0.60 -16.80
C LEU A 292 20.35 -0.99 -15.81
N GLN A 293 20.40 -0.29 -14.70
CA GLN A 293 21.34 -0.52 -13.61
C GLN A 293 20.60 -0.49 -12.27
N LEU A 294 21.10 -1.22 -11.29
CA LEU A 294 20.59 -1.13 -9.92
C LEU A 294 20.93 0.22 -9.30
N ASP A 295 19.95 0.79 -8.60
CA ASP A 295 20.09 2.02 -7.83
C ASP A 295 19.82 1.70 -6.36
N GLY A 296 20.77 1.03 -5.73
CA GLY A 296 20.69 0.57 -4.35
C GLY A 296 20.46 -0.95 -4.20
N PRO A 297 20.18 -1.41 -2.98
CA PRO A 297 20.07 -2.83 -2.67
C PRO A 297 18.80 -3.47 -3.25
N ARG A 298 18.90 -4.78 -3.50
CA ARG A 298 17.75 -5.65 -3.74
C ARG A 298 17.21 -6.16 -2.41
N LEU A 299 15.89 -6.21 -2.27
CA LEU A 299 15.22 -6.72 -1.08
C LEU A 299 14.26 -7.85 -1.47
N GLY A 300 14.36 -8.97 -0.77
CA GLY A 300 13.47 -10.13 -0.94
C GLY A 300 12.35 -10.12 0.09
N TRP A 301 11.08 -10.10 -0.36
CA TRP A 301 9.90 -10.14 0.51
C TRP A 301 9.12 -11.44 0.28
N PRO A 302 9.13 -12.37 1.24
CA PRO A 302 8.27 -13.56 1.16
C PRO A 302 6.79 -13.15 1.14
N LEU A 303 6.08 -13.55 0.10
CA LEU A 303 4.67 -13.23 -0.05
C LEU A 303 3.81 -14.26 0.69
N LYS A 304 2.97 -13.77 1.57
CA LYS A 304 1.95 -14.55 2.29
C LYS A 304 0.64 -13.80 2.26
N PRO A 305 -0.09 -13.76 1.12
CA PRO A 305 -1.42 -13.20 1.14
C PRO A 305 -2.24 -13.88 2.22
N THR A 306 -2.86 -13.05 3.02
CA THR A 306 -3.57 -13.47 4.21
C THR A 306 -4.85 -12.67 4.30
N ILE A 307 -5.97 -13.35 4.40
CA ILE A 307 -7.27 -12.72 4.65
C ILE A 307 -7.83 -13.18 5.98
N SER A 308 -8.21 -12.25 6.81
CA SER A 308 -8.88 -12.55 8.09
C SER A 308 -10.31 -13.04 7.83
N ARG A 309 -10.74 -14.08 8.53
CA ARG A 309 -12.14 -14.58 8.43
C ARG A 309 -13.16 -13.58 8.93
N LYS A 310 -12.74 -12.69 9.82
CA LYS A 310 -13.53 -11.57 10.34
C LYS A 310 -12.65 -10.33 10.31
N MET A 311 -13.22 -9.20 9.94
CA MET A 311 -12.55 -7.89 9.96
C MET A 311 -12.81 -7.15 11.28
N THR A 312 -13.70 -7.65 12.11
CA THR A 312 -14.06 -7.05 13.40
C THR A 312 -14.17 -8.13 14.49
N GLY A 313 -13.97 -7.71 15.74
CA GLY A 313 -14.20 -8.44 16.96
C GLY A 313 -14.81 -7.51 17.99
N SER A 314 -15.09 -7.97 19.22
CA SER A 314 -15.58 -7.10 20.28
C SER A 314 -14.57 -5.99 20.56
N HIS A 315 -14.96 -4.72 20.37
CA HIS A 315 -14.11 -3.54 20.51
C HIS A 315 -12.85 -3.55 19.64
N LEU A 316 -12.87 -4.27 18.50
CA LEU A 316 -11.70 -4.43 17.61
C LEU A 316 -12.12 -4.32 16.14
N VAL A 317 -11.38 -3.49 15.40
CA VAL A 317 -11.39 -3.43 13.93
C VAL A 317 -10.00 -3.79 13.43
N LEU A 318 -9.92 -4.68 12.44
CA LEU A 318 -8.69 -4.99 11.70
C LEU A 318 -8.66 -4.16 10.42
N ALA A 319 -7.53 -3.52 10.12
CA ALA A 319 -7.35 -2.70 8.94
C ALA A 319 -6.00 -2.98 8.24
N GLY A 320 -5.93 -2.70 6.94
CA GLY A 320 -4.76 -2.95 6.12
C GLY A 320 -4.30 -4.41 6.18
N ASP A 321 -2.99 -4.64 6.19
CA ASP A 321 -2.41 -5.99 6.18
C ASP A 321 -2.79 -6.84 7.41
N ALA A 322 -3.20 -6.24 8.52
CA ALA A 322 -3.72 -6.98 9.67
C ALA A 322 -5.04 -7.71 9.34
N SER A 323 -5.82 -7.15 8.43
CA SER A 323 -7.07 -7.73 7.91
C SER A 323 -6.87 -8.48 6.59
N HIS A 324 -6.16 -7.87 5.63
CA HIS A 324 -6.08 -8.31 4.24
C HIS A 324 -4.72 -7.99 3.60
N ALA A 325 -3.72 -8.80 3.86
CA ALA A 325 -2.47 -8.75 3.13
C ALA A 325 -2.67 -9.40 1.75
N ILE A 326 -2.78 -8.60 0.69
CA ILE A 326 -3.00 -9.09 -0.67
C ILE A 326 -1.69 -9.24 -1.46
N HIS A 327 -1.75 -9.94 -2.60
CA HIS A 327 -0.62 -10.03 -3.52
C HIS A 327 -0.26 -8.62 -4.06
N PRO A 328 1.05 -8.26 -4.18
CA PRO A 328 1.49 -6.91 -4.57
C PRO A 328 1.26 -6.56 -6.05
N LEU A 329 0.28 -7.17 -6.69
CA LEU A 329 -0.12 -6.83 -8.05
C LEU A 329 -0.63 -5.39 -8.13
N ALA A 330 0.01 -4.59 -8.97
CA ALA A 330 -0.32 -3.19 -9.22
C ALA A 330 -0.35 -2.28 -7.97
N GLY A 331 0.37 -2.64 -6.90
CA GLY A 331 0.50 -1.77 -5.71
C GLY A 331 -0.80 -1.49 -4.94
N GLN A 332 -1.79 -2.40 -4.98
CA GLN A 332 -3.13 -2.16 -4.43
C GLN A 332 -3.24 -2.28 -2.90
N GLY A 333 -2.26 -2.87 -2.21
CA GLY A 333 -2.37 -3.11 -0.76
C GLY A 333 -2.62 -1.85 0.07
N TYR A 334 -1.84 -0.81 -0.15
CA TYR A 334 -2.00 0.45 0.58
C TYR A 334 -3.31 1.18 0.21
N ASN A 335 -3.75 1.09 -1.04
CA ASN A 335 -5.00 1.70 -1.47
C ASN A 335 -6.23 1.08 -0.78
N LEU A 336 -6.23 -0.23 -0.54
CA LEU A 336 -7.25 -0.87 0.28
C LEU A 336 -7.23 -0.35 1.73
N ALA A 337 -6.05 -0.14 2.29
CA ALA A 337 -5.90 0.42 3.64
C ALA A 337 -6.39 1.88 3.72
N LEU A 338 -6.21 2.69 2.65
CA LEU A 338 -6.82 4.02 2.56
C LEU A 338 -8.35 3.93 2.60
N GLY A 339 -8.94 2.96 1.90
CA GLY A 339 -10.38 2.67 1.98
C GLY A 339 -10.84 2.28 3.38
N ASP A 340 -10.05 1.48 4.10
CA ASP A 340 -10.35 1.12 5.50
C ASP A 340 -10.40 2.37 6.39
N ALA A 341 -9.39 3.25 6.26
CA ALA A 341 -9.31 4.46 7.06
C ALA A 341 -10.46 5.43 6.75
N ALA A 342 -10.78 5.63 5.49
CA ALA A 342 -11.85 6.53 5.06
C ALA A 342 -13.23 6.05 5.54
N VAL A 343 -13.54 4.75 5.36
CA VAL A 343 -14.83 4.18 5.79
C VAL A 343 -14.96 4.20 7.30
N LEU A 344 -13.91 3.83 8.04
CA LEU A 344 -13.98 3.83 9.51
C LEU A 344 -14.13 5.24 10.05
N ALA A 345 -13.49 6.24 9.45
CA ALA A 345 -13.64 7.64 9.84
C ALA A 345 -15.09 8.12 9.67
N ASP A 346 -15.75 7.77 8.56
CA ASP A 346 -17.19 8.07 8.36
C ASP A 346 -18.08 7.33 9.35
N CYS A 347 -17.78 6.06 9.67
CA CYS A 347 -18.55 5.29 10.66
C CYS A 347 -18.47 5.95 12.04
N LEU A 348 -17.27 6.37 12.45
CA LEU A 348 -17.06 7.06 13.72
C LEU A 348 -17.73 8.43 13.75
N ALA A 349 -17.61 9.24 12.68
CA ALA A 349 -18.27 10.53 12.60
C ALA A 349 -19.79 10.40 12.74
N ARG A 350 -20.43 9.46 12.03
CA ARG A 350 -21.86 9.19 12.16
C ARG A 350 -22.26 8.71 13.56
N ALA A 351 -21.44 7.91 14.22
CA ALA A 351 -21.68 7.49 15.59
C ALA A 351 -21.60 8.67 16.55
N SER A 352 -20.54 9.48 16.45
CA SER A 352 -20.35 10.70 17.24
C SER A 352 -21.49 11.70 17.06
N ALA A 353 -21.93 11.95 15.83
CA ALA A 353 -23.07 12.86 15.54
C ALA A 353 -24.38 12.40 16.18
N ARG A 354 -24.51 11.10 16.49
CA ARG A 354 -25.67 10.52 17.21
C ARG A 354 -25.47 10.44 18.72
N GLY A 355 -24.36 10.97 19.25
CA GLY A 355 -23.99 10.84 20.66
C GLY A 355 -23.58 9.43 21.10
N LEU A 356 -23.20 8.57 20.15
CA LEU A 356 -22.76 7.20 20.42
C LEU A 356 -21.22 7.17 20.58
N GLY A 357 -20.72 6.31 21.47
CA GLY A 357 -19.29 6.08 21.64
C GLY A 357 -18.65 5.31 20.48
N ALA A 358 -17.33 5.40 20.37
CA ALA A 358 -16.56 4.73 19.32
C ALA A 358 -16.69 3.19 19.35
N GLY A 359 -16.95 2.61 20.51
CA GLY A 359 -17.19 1.17 20.71
C GLY A 359 -18.63 0.71 20.42
N HIS A 360 -19.51 1.61 19.99
CA HIS A 360 -20.87 1.22 19.69
C HIS A 360 -20.93 0.24 18.51
N ARG A 361 -21.74 -0.81 18.63
CA ARG A 361 -21.84 -1.91 17.66
C ARG A 361 -22.14 -1.45 16.22
N SER A 362 -22.82 -0.31 16.04
CA SER A 362 -23.08 0.23 14.70
C SER A 362 -21.78 0.55 13.94
N VAL A 363 -20.73 0.99 14.63
CA VAL A 363 -19.42 1.30 14.00
C VAL A 363 -18.85 0.06 13.35
N GLU A 364 -18.81 -1.07 14.07
CA GLU A 364 -18.30 -2.34 13.53
C GLU A 364 -19.17 -2.86 12.38
N THR A 365 -20.49 -2.78 12.52
CA THR A 365 -21.45 -3.27 11.52
C THR A 365 -21.36 -2.44 10.23
N ASP A 366 -21.33 -1.12 10.34
CA ASP A 366 -21.25 -0.20 9.20
C ASP A 366 -19.88 -0.31 8.49
N TYR A 367 -18.80 -0.46 9.28
CA TYR A 367 -17.47 -0.72 8.72
C TYR A 367 -17.44 -2.01 7.89
N LEU A 368 -17.98 -3.10 8.44
CA LEU A 368 -18.08 -4.37 7.71
C LEU A 368 -18.91 -4.23 6.42
N ALA A 369 -20.05 -3.55 6.50
CA ALA A 369 -20.89 -3.32 5.33
C ALA A 369 -20.17 -2.53 4.24
N GLY A 370 -19.38 -1.52 4.63
CA GLY A 370 -18.62 -0.67 3.72
C GLY A 370 -17.39 -1.33 3.11
N ARG A 371 -16.80 -2.36 3.78
CA ARG A 371 -15.49 -2.88 3.36
C ARG A 371 -15.49 -4.31 2.83
N LYS A 372 -16.38 -5.18 3.36
CA LYS A 372 -16.32 -6.62 3.10
C LYS A 372 -16.33 -6.97 1.60
N PHE A 373 -17.21 -6.36 0.84
CA PHE A 373 -17.33 -6.66 -0.59
C PHE A 373 -16.05 -6.30 -1.36
N GLU A 374 -15.54 -5.10 -1.16
CA GLU A 374 -14.36 -4.61 -1.88
C GLU A 374 -13.10 -5.41 -1.53
N VAL A 375 -12.86 -5.65 -0.25
CA VAL A 375 -11.72 -6.46 0.21
C VAL A 375 -11.79 -7.86 -0.37
N THR A 376 -12.98 -8.49 -0.35
CA THR A 376 -13.17 -9.84 -0.91
C THR A 376 -12.95 -9.86 -2.42
N ALA A 377 -13.54 -8.90 -3.13
CA ALA A 377 -13.41 -8.80 -4.59
C ALA A 377 -11.95 -8.55 -5.01
N MET A 378 -11.24 -7.63 -4.33
CA MET A 378 -9.85 -7.32 -4.65
C MET A 378 -8.92 -8.50 -4.33
N THR A 379 -9.15 -9.20 -3.22
CA THR A 379 -8.39 -10.40 -2.87
C THR A 379 -8.59 -11.51 -3.90
N ALA A 380 -9.84 -11.79 -4.28
CA ALA A 380 -10.16 -12.80 -5.28
C ALA A 380 -9.56 -12.44 -6.65
N MET A 381 -9.59 -11.17 -7.02
CA MET A 381 -9.04 -10.67 -8.28
C MET A 381 -7.52 -10.81 -8.32
N THR A 382 -6.80 -10.36 -7.28
CA THR A 382 -5.34 -10.40 -7.27
C THR A 382 -4.80 -11.82 -7.16
N SER A 383 -5.39 -12.67 -6.33
CA SER A 383 -5.04 -14.09 -6.22
C SER A 383 -5.41 -14.86 -7.51
N GLY A 384 -6.59 -14.63 -8.05
CA GLY A 384 -7.06 -15.27 -9.29
C GLY A 384 -6.19 -14.89 -10.50
N LEU A 385 -5.84 -13.62 -10.67
CA LEU A 385 -4.93 -13.17 -11.72
C LEU A 385 -3.55 -13.80 -11.57
N ASN A 386 -3.00 -13.81 -10.36
CA ASN A 386 -1.70 -14.43 -10.10
C ASN A 386 -1.71 -15.93 -10.46
N GLN A 387 -2.74 -16.66 -10.03
CA GLN A 387 -2.88 -18.10 -10.36
C GLN A 387 -3.07 -18.34 -11.85
N LEU A 388 -3.98 -17.60 -12.50
CA LEU A 388 -4.28 -17.77 -13.92
C LEU A 388 -3.07 -17.48 -14.80
N MET A 389 -2.27 -16.48 -14.46
CA MET A 389 -1.17 -16.00 -15.31
C MET A 389 0.17 -16.72 -15.04
N SER A 390 0.38 -17.24 -13.81
CA SER A 390 1.68 -17.79 -13.40
C SER A 390 1.77 -19.31 -13.44
N PHE A 391 0.66 -20.06 -13.38
CA PHE A 391 0.72 -21.52 -13.13
C PHE A 391 0.26 -22.42 -14.27
N GLN A 392 -0.18 -21.90 -15.42
CA GLN A 392 -0.63 -22.76 -16.52
C GLN A 392 -0.07 -22.32 -17.88
N PRO A 393 1.07 -22.92 -18.33
CA PRO A 393 1.63 -22.66 -19.67
C PRO A 393 0.65 -22.97 -20.81
N ALA A 394 -0.27 -23.92 -20.60
CA ALA A 394 -1.31 -24.25 -21.57
C ALA A 394 -2.35 -23.13 -21.73
N ILE A 395 -2.71 -22.46 -20.64
CA ILE A 395 -3.62 -21.31 -20.65
C ILE A 395 -2.92 -20.04 -21.18
N ALA A 396 -1.61 -19.91 -20.99
CA ALA A 396 -0.83 -18.80 -21.52
C ALA A 396 -0.96 -18.64 -23.05
N LYS A 397 -1.19 -19.71 -23.80
CA LYS A 397 -1.49 -19.65 -25.25
C LYS A 397 -2.87 -19.08 -25.55
N PHE A 398 -3.84 -19.28 -24.65
CA PHE A 398 -5.21 -18.76 -24.79
C PHE A 398 -5.38 -17.36 -24.16
N THR A 399 -4.51 -16.96 -23.22
CA THR A 399 -4.60 -15.66 -22.54
C THR A 399 -4.32 -14.50 -23.49
N GLY A 400 -3.53 -14.68 -24.57
CA GLY A 400 -3.37 -13.68 -25.62
C GLY A 400 -4.67 -13.35 -26.36
N ALA A 401 -5.52 -14.35 -26.65
CA ALA A 401 -6.86 -14.16 -27.18
C ALA A 401 -7.84 -13.65 -26.11
N GLY A 402 -7.71 -14.14 -24.87
CA GLY A 402 -8.49 -13.70 -23.72
C GLY A 402 -8.24 -12.25 -23.33
N MET A 403 -7.00 -11.75 -23.41
CA MET A 403 -6.67 -10.35 -23.19
C MET A 403 -7.25 -9.44 -24.28
N GLY A 404 -7.34 -9.93 -25.53
CA GLY A 404 -8.06 -9.24 -26.60
C GLY A 404 -9.56 -9.09 -26.30
N LEU A 405 -10.18 -10.14 -25.76
CA LEU A 405 -11.57 -10.14 -25.30
C LEU A 405 -11.77 -9.21 -24.08
N VAL A 406 -10.85 -9.18 -23.14
CA VAL A 406 -10.88 -8.24 -22.00
C VAL A 406 -10.80 -6.79 -22.49
N ASN A 407 -9.96 -6.52 -23.50
CA ASN A 407 -9.81 -5.17 -24.08
C ASN A 407 -11.08 -4.68 -24.80
N ALA A 408 -11.89 -5.59 -25.33
CA ALA A 408 -13.14 -5.31 -26.03
C ALA A 408 -14.41 -5.37 -25.14
N SER A 409 -14.27 -5.71 -23.85
CA SER A 409 -15.39 -5.99 -22.96
C SER A 409 -15.56 -4.92 -21.86
N PRO A 410 -16.75 -4.83 -21.22
CA PRO A 410 -16.97 -3.99 -20.03
C PRO A 410 -16.01 -4.28 -18.88
N VAL A 411 -15.37 -5.45 -18.89
CA VAL A 411 -14.36 -5.86 -17.90
C VAL A 411 -13.15 -4.92 -17.92
N LYS A 412 -12.78 -4.37 -19.09
CA LYS A 412 -11.72 -3.35 -19.19
C LYS A 412 -12.03 -2.14 -18.33
N SER A 413 -13.25 -1.58 -18.46
CA SER A 413 -13.65 -0.39 -17.70
C SER A 413 -13.72 -0.66 -16.20
N PHE A 414 -14.07 -1.88 -15.81
CA PHE A 414 -14.03 -2.30 -14.41
C PHE A 414 -12.59 -2.30 -13.86
N PHE A 415 -11.64 -2.91 -14.59
CA PHE A 415 -10.22 -2.93 -14.17
C PHE A 415 -9.60 -1.53 -14.16
N GLN A 416 -9.90 -0.70 -15.18
CA GLN A 416 -9.41 0.67 -15.21
C GLN A 416 -9.94 1.48 -14.03
N LYS A 417 -11.26 1.42 -13.78
CA LYS A 417 -11.87 2.08 -12.62
C LYS A 417 -11.31 1.57 -11.29
N SER A 418 -11.06 0.26 -11.17
CA SER A 418 -10.43 -0.30 -9.97
C SER A 418 -9.00 0.21 -9.79
N ALA A 419 -8.22 0.31 -10.87
CA ALA A 419 -6.85 0.85 -10.84
C ALA A 419 -6.81 2.34 -10.46
N MET A 420 -7.88 3.09 -10.74
CA MET A 420 -8.05 4.50 -10.37
C MET A 420 -8.74 4.70 -9.01
N GLY A 421 -9.16 3.63 -8.35
CA GLY A 421 -9.91 3.70 -7.08
C GLY A 421 -11.41 3.95 -7.26
N GLY A 422 -11.95 3.88 -8.47
CA GLY A 422 -13.35 4.20 -8.78
C GLY A 422 -14.40 3.18 -8.32
N HIS A 423 -13.98 2.09 -7.68
CA HIS A 423 -14.84 1.12 -7.00
C HIS A 423 -14.64 1.09 -5.50
N LEU A 424 -13.79 1.99 -4.99
CA LEU A 424 -13.63 2.15 -3.54
C LEU A 424 -14.97 2.54 -2.93
N ALA A 425 -15.18 2.11 -1.70
CA ALA A 425 -16.32 2.52 -0.92
C ALA A 425 -16.52 4.04 -1.06
N ARG A 426 -17.77 4.47 -1.24
CA ARG A 426 -18.13 5.88 -1.23
C ARG A 426 -17.89 6.42 0.19
N ALA A 427 -16.70 6.88 0.46
CA ALA A 427 -16.30 7.46 1.73
C ALA A 427 -15.90 8.92 1.49
N ASN A 428 -16.30 9.79 2.41
CA ASN A 428 -16.14 11.23 2.27
C ASN A 428 -14.70 11.64 1.97
N LEU A 429 -13.72 11.07 2.68
CA LEU A 429 -12.31 11.39 2.46
C LEU A 429 -11.81 11.03 1.05
N LEU A 430 -12.29 9.93 0.47
CA LEU A 430 -11.94 9.53 -0.90
C LEU A 430 -12.60 10.41 -1.97
N GLU A 431 -13.65 11.12 -1.60
CA GLU A 431 -14.37 12.10 -2.43
C GLU A 431 -13.95 13.55 -2.15
N GLY A 432 -12.93 13.78 -1.32
CA GLY A 432 -12.41 15.11 -1.02
C GLY A 432 -13.18 15.87 0.06
N ARG A 433 -13.95 15.17 0.88
CA ARG A 433 -14.73 15.73 1.97
C ARG A 433 -14.27 15.18 3.31
N LEU A 434 -14.37 15.98 4.36
CA LEU A 434 -14.13 15.49 5.72
C LEU A 434 -15.25 14.53 6.16
N PRO A 435 -14.97 13.61 7.11
CA PRO A 435 -15.96 12.67 7.67
C PRO A 435 -17.13 13.44 8.32
N THR A 436 -18.36 12.99 8.06
CA THR A 436 -19.60 13.61 8.60
C THR A 436 -20.57 12.52 9.10
#